data_efd9c138d4457196f6241a22d71a40af
#
_entry.id   efd9c138d4457196f6241a22d71a40af
#
_cell.length_a   1.000
_cell.length_b   1.000
_cell.length_c   1.000
_cell.angle_alpha   90.00
_cell.angle_beta   90.00
_cell.angle_gamma   90.00
#
_symmetry.space_group_name_H-M   'P 1'
#
loop_
_entity.id
_entity.type
_entity.pdbx_description
1 polymer ?
#
loop_
_entity_poly.entity_id
_entity_poly.type
_entity_poly.pdbx_seq_one_letter_code
_entity_poly.pdbx_strand_id
1 'polypeptide(L)'
;MAVNNEERYGLLIDYEFCTNCHTCEIACKKEHNFGQGVFGIKCASDGPRQNPDGKWEWNFIPVPSSLCDLCADRVKSGRLPTCVHHCQSGIISYGTIEELTKEINKATMVLFTK
;
A
#
# COMPACT_ATOMS: atom_id res chain seq x y z
N MET A 1 -0.46 -10.33 25.56
CA MET A 1 -0.88 -10.47 25.20
C MET A 1 -1.09 -11.01 24.43
N ALA A 2 -1.04 -11.38 24.48
CA ALA A 2 -1.28 -11.96 23.70
C ALA A 2 -1.25 -11.79 22.66
N VAL A 3 -0.83 -11.62 22.36
CA VAL A 3 -1.03 -11.45 21.57
C VAL A 3 -0.68 -11.86 20.71
N ASN A 4 -0.06 -12.33 20.64
CA ASN A 4 0.24 -12.84 19.94
C ASN A 4 -0.31 -13.28 18.86
N ASN A 5 -0.62 -14.03 19.05
CA ASN A 5 -1.53 -14.39 18.13
C ASN A 5 -2.13 -13.20 17.61
N GLU A 6 -1.74 -12.22 18.18
CA GLU A 6 -2.15 -10.94 17.76
C GLU A 6 -1.20 -10.37 16.78
N GLU A 7 -0.51 -11.19 16.03
CA GLU A 7 0.29 -10.68 14.94
C GLU A 7 -0.59 -9.88 14.00
N ARG A 8 -0.22 -8.64 13.84
CA ARG A 8 -0.93 -7.78 12.91
C ARG A 8 -0.13 -7.69 11.65
N TYR A 9 -0.83 -7.57 10.54
CA TYR A 9 -0.23 -7.47 9.23
C TYR A 9 -0.49 -6.09 8.65
N GLY A 10 0.30 -5.73 7.67
CA GLY A 10 0.17 -4.43 7.04
C GLY A 10 0.80 -4.41 5.67
N LEU A 11 0.80 -3.22 5.09
CA LEU A 11 1.44 -2.96 3.81
C LEU A 11 2.51 -1.90 4.01
N LEU A 12 3.72 -2.20 3.57
CA LEU A 12 4.81 -1.23 3.56
C LEU A 12 4.96 -0.71 2.15
N ILE A 13 4.87 0.59 1.99
CA ILE A 13 4.87 1.22 0.67
C ILE A 13 6.00 2.24 0.59
N ASP A 14 6.87 2.08 -0.42
CA ASP A 14 7.90 3.05 -0.72
C ASP A 14 7.42 3.90 -1.89
N TYR A 15 6.83 5.04 -1.59
CA TYR A 15 6.19 5.86 -2.60
C TYR A 15 7.18 6.64 -3.47
N GLU A 16 8.47 6.57 -3.19
CA GLU A 16 9.48 7.24 -4.01
C GLU A 16 9.38 6.78 -5.47
N PHE A 17 9.06 5.50 -5.67
CA PHE A 17 9.03 4.91 -7.01
C PHE A 17 7.63 4.67 -7.53
N CYS A 18 6.60 5.22 -6.87
CA CYS A 18 5.24 5.08 -7.37
C CYS A 18 5.08 5.94 -8.62
N THR A 19 4.67 5.30 -9.72
CA THR A 19 4.54 5.95 -11.02
C THR A 19 3.10 6.41 -11.29
N ASN A 20 2.21 6.26 -10.32
CA ASN A 20 0.80 6.61 -10.47
C ASN A 20 0.13 5.83 -11.60
N CYS A 21 0.52 4.57 -11.80
CA CYS A 21 -0.03 3.75 -12.87
C CYS A 21 -1.42 3.21 -12.55
N HIS A 22 -1.86 3.34 -11.30
CA HIS A 22 -3.18 2.90 -10.81
C HIS A 22 -3.40 1.39 -10.88
N THR A 23 -2.38 0.59 -11.16
CA THR A 23 -2.53 -0.86 -11.26
C THR A 23 -3.02 -1.45 -9.94
N CYS A 24 -2.51 -0.97 -8.81
CA CYS A 24 -2.93 -1.46 -7.49
C CYS A 24 -4.42 -1.19 -7.26
N GLU A 25 -4.90 -0.02 -7.68
CA GLU A 25 -6.32 0.32 -7.54
C GLU A 25 -7.20 -0.61 -8.36
N ILE A 26 -6.82 -0.82 -9.61
CA ILE A 26 -7.59 -1.63 -10.54
C ILE A 26 -7.57 -3.09 -10.12
N ALA A 27 -6.42 -3.59 -9.71
CA ALA A 27 -6.29 -4.98 -9.27
C ALA A 27 -7.15 -5.23 -8.04
N CYS A 28 -7.15 -4.30 -7.08
CA CYS A 28 -7.96 -4.44 -5.89
C CYS A 28 -9.45 -4.42 -6.21
N LYS A 29 -9.88 -3.54 -7.10
CA LYS A 29 -11.28 -3.49 -7.51
C LYS A 29 -11.72 -4.78 -8.17
N LYS A 30 -10.89 -5.35 -9.01
CA LYS A 30 -11.21 -6.59 -9.69
C LYS A 30 -11.29 -7.75 -8.71
N GLU A 31 -10.33 -7.84 -7.81
CA GLU A 31 -10.28 -8.94 -6.84
C GLU A 31 -11.50 -8.93 -5.92
N HIS A 32 -11.93 -7.73 -5.50
CA HIS A 32 -13.00 -7.58 -4.50
C HIS A 32 -14.34 -7.18 -5.12
N ASN A 33 -14.39 -7.08 -6.45
CA ASN A 33 -15.61 -6.76 -7.16
C ASN A 33 -16.21 -5.42 -6.72
N PHE A 34 -15.37 -4.42 -6.52
CA PHE A 34 -15.81 -3.08 -6.15
C PHE A 34 -16.36 -2.34 -7.36
N GLY A 35 -17.41 -1.57 -7.12
CA GLY A 35 -18.01 -0.76 -8.17
C GLY A 35 -17.27 0.55 -8.39
N GLN A 36 -17.84 1.36 -9.29
CA GLN A 36 -17.27 2.66 -9.62
C GLN A 36 -17.29 3.56 -8.39
N GLY A 37 -16.18 4.24 -8.15
CA GLY A 37 -16.06 5.16 -7.02
C GLY A 37 -15.77 4.48 -5.69
N VAL A 38 -15.63 3.15 -5.67
CA VAL A 38 -15.35 2.39 -4.45
C VAL A 38 -13.92 1.86 -4.54
N PHE A 39 -13.08 2.20 -3.56
CA PHE A 39 -11.67 1.87 -3.59
C PHE A 39 -11.24 1.14 -2.31
N GLY A 40 -10.53 0.04 -2.47
CA GLY A 40 -9.84 -0.61 -1.35
C GLY A 40 -8.47 0.00 -1.13
N ILE A 41 -7.82 0.43 -2.22
CA ILE A 41 -6.57 1.18 -2.16
C ILE A 41 -6.65 2.24 -3.25
N LYS A 42 -6.16 3.44 -2.96
CA LYS A 42 -6.23 4.55 -3.90
C LYS A 42 -4.93 5.31 -3.91
N CYS A 43 -4.43 5.62 -5.10
CA CYS A 43 -3.25 6.44 -5.25
C CYS A 43 -3.61 7.90 -4.99
N ALA A 44 -3.12 8.42 -3.87
CA ALA A 44 -3.35 9.81 -3.50
C ALA A 44 -2.23 10.68 -4.07
N SER A 45 -2.58 11.90 -4.45
CA SER A 45 -1.61 12.88 -4.95
C SER A 45 -1.23 13.81 -3.82
N ASP A 46 0.07 13.89 -3.52
CA ASP A 46 0.62 14.78 -2.52
C ASP A 46 1.45 15.84 -3.25
N GLY A 47 0.83 16.97 -3.49
CA GLY A 47 1.44 18.05 -4.25
C GLY A 47 0.68 18.31 -5.54
N PRO A 48 1.26 19.05 -6.49
CA PRO A 48 2.64 19.58 -6.47
C PRO A 48 2.79 20.78 -5.53
N ARG A 49 3.97 20.91 -4.96
CA ARG A 49 4.29 22.09 -4.16
C ARG A 49 5.77 22.44 -4.32
N GLN A 50 6.09 23.72 -4.16
CA GLN A 50 7.47 24.16 -4.25
C GLN A 50 8.02 24.34 -2.84
N ASN A 51 9.17 23.70 -2.59
CA ASN A 51 9.84 23.80 -1.30
C ASN A 51 10.65 25.12 -1.22
N PRO A 52 11.04 25.54 0.00
CA PRO A 52 11.82 26.77 0.14
C PRO A 52 13.14 26.79 -0.63
N ASP A 53 13.68 25.60 -0.95
CA ASP A 53 14.93 25.51 -1.74
C ASP A 53 14.68 25.64 -3.24
N GLY A 54 13.43 25.89 -3.66
CA GLY A 54 13.08 26.03 -5.06
C GLY A 54 12.72 24.75 -5.78
N LYS A 55 12.88 23.62 -5.15
CA LYS A 55 12.58 22.34 -5.77
C LYS A 55 11.10 22.02 -5.64
N TRP A 56 10.56 21.38 -6.67
CA TRP A 56 9.17 20.94 -6.67
C TRP A 56 9.05 19.53 -6.11
N GLU A 57 7.98 19.30 -5.35
CA GLU A 57 7.70 17.99 -4.78
C GLU A 57 6.29 17.57 -5.16
N TRP A 58 6.17 16.35 -5.70
CA TRP A 58 4.88 15.78 -6.08
C TRP A 58 4.97 14.29 -5.91
N ASN A 59 4.26 13.77 -4.93
CA ASN A 59 4.30 12.36 -4.60
C ASN A 59 2.97 11.71 -4.90
N PHE A 60 3.02 10.43 -5.32
CA PHE A 60 1.83 9.61 -5.47
C PHE A 60 1.95 8.47 -4.48
N ILE A 61 0.98 8.35 -3.59
CA ILE A 61 1.04 7.41 -2.48
C ILE A 61 -0.18 6.51 -2.51
N PRO A 62 -0.02 5.19 -2.72
CA PRO A 62 -1.14 4.26 -2.60
C PRO A 62 -1.58 4.20 -1.13
N VAL A 63 -2.85 4.50 -0.88
CA VAL A 63 -3.39 4.55 0.49
C VAL A 63 -4.52 3.54 0.62
N PRO A 64 -4.37 2.51 1.48
CA PRO A 64 -5.45 1.57 1.74
C PRO A 64 -6.60 2.26 2.46
N SER A 65 -7.82 1.97 2.05
CA SER A 65 -9.01 2.51 2.69
C SER A 65 -9.50 1.55 3.78
N SER A 66 -10.58 1.93 4.45
CA SER A 66 -11.20 1.07 5.46
C SER A 66 -11.75 -0.22 4.85
N LEU A 67 -11.91 -0.27 3.54
CA LEU A 67 -12.39 -1.46 2.84
C LEU A 67 -11.29 -2.47 2.57
N CYS A 68 -10.03 -2.09 2.78
CA CYS A 68 -8.91 -3.00 2.59
C CYS A 68 -8.86 -4.03 3.71
N ASP A 69 -8.95 -5.30 3.36
CA ASP A 69 -8.86 -6.39 4.32
C ASP A 69 -7.55 -7.18 4.13
N LEU A 70 -6.56 -6.58 3.47
CA LEU A 70 -5.29 -7.21 3.12
C LEU A 70 -5.47 -8.44 2.24
N CYS A 71 -6.58 -8.46 1.47
CA CYS A 71 -6.92 -9.58 0.59
C CYS A 71 -6.93 -10.90 1.34
N ALA A 72 -7.71 -10.95 2.42
CA ALA A 72 -7.72 -12.09 3.33
C ALA A 72 -7.92 -13.42 2.62
N ASP A 73 -8.81 -13.48 1.63
CA ASP A 73 -9.08 -14.73 0.91
C ASP A 73 -7.88 -15.20 0.09
N ARG A 74 -7.18 -14.26 -0.56
CA ARG A 74 -5.98 -14.60 -1.33
C ARG A 74 -4.88 -15.09 -0.41
N VAL A 75 -4.69 -14.42 0.72
CA VAL A 75 -3.65 -14.77 1.68
C VAL A 75 -3.90 -16.15 2.25
N LYS A 76 -5.16 -16.48 2.54
CA LYS A 76 -5.51 -17.82 3.04
C LYS A 76 -5.17 -18.91 2.03
N SER A 77 -5.21 -18.59 0.74
CA SER A 77 -4.87 -19.56 -0.29
C SER A 77 -3.37 -19.58 -0.60
N GLY A 78 -2.56 -18.87 0.15
CA GLY A 78 -1.11 -18.84 -0.01
C GLY A 78 -0.62 -17.81 -1.01
N ARG A 79 -1.45 -16.85 -1.40
CA ARG A 79 -1.10 -15.84 -2.39
C ARG A 79 -0.93 -14.49 -1.72
N LEU A 80 -0.14 -13.61 -2.35
CA LEU A 80 0.03 -12.24 -1.87
C LEU A 80 -1.22 -11.41 -2.16
N PRO A 81 -1.44 -10.32 -1.40
CA PRO A 81 -2.49 -9.38 -1.75
C PRO A 81 -2.36 -8.94 -3.20
N THR A 82 -3.50 -8.67 -3.85
CA THR A 82 -3.49 -8.42 -5.28
C THR A 82 -2.70 -7.16 -5.66
N CYS A 83 -2.73 -6.12 -4.82
CA CYS A 83 -1.96 -4.91 -5.09
C CYS A 83 -0.46 -5.16 -5.05
N VAL A 84 -0.01 -6.02 -4.11
CA VAL A 84 1.40 -6.39 -4.02
C VAL A 84 1.81 -7.16 -5.27
N HIS A 85 0.97 -8.10 -5.68
CA HIS A 85 1.26 -8.97 -6.82
C HIS A 85 1.35 -8.19 -8.13
N HIS A 86 0.53 -7.16 -8.29
CA HIS A 86 0.41 -6.46 -9.57
C HIS A 86 1.13 -5.12 -9.65
N CYS A 87 1.74 -4.67 -8.57
CA CYS A 87 2.47 -3.39 -8.61
C CYS A 87 3.70 -3.53 -9.50
N GLN A 88 3.73 -2.78 -10.59
CA GLN A 88 4.81 -2.87 -11.56
C GLN A 88 6.14 -2.37 -11.01
N SER A 89 6.09 -1.39 -10.11
CA SER A 89 7.30 -0.85 -9.50
C SER A 89 7.80 -1.69 -8.33
N GLY A 90 7.01 -2.67 -7.88
CA GLY A 90 7.40 -3.53 -6.77
C GLY A 90 7.57 -2.81 -5.45
N ILE A 91 6.80 -1.75 -5.22
CA ILE A 91 7.01 -0.87 -4.05
C ILE A 91 6.10 -1.21 -2.88
N ILE A 92 5.23 -2.20 -3.01
CA ILE A 92 4.29 -2.58 -1.96
C ILE A 92 4.69 -3.93 -1.42
N SER A 93 4.94 -4.00 -0.11
CA SER A 93 5.31 -5.24 0.57
C SER A 93 4.25 -5.60 1.60
N TYR A 94 3.99 -6.90 1.75
CA TYR A 94 3.03 -7.42 2.71
C TYR A 94 3.77 -8.28 3.73
N GLY A 95 3.41 -8.15 4.99
CA GLY A 95 3.99 -8.96 6.04
C GLY A 95 3.49 -8.54 7.40
N THR A 96 4.10 -9.10 8.44
CA THR A 96 3.78 -8.68 9.79
C THR A 96 4.37 -7.30 10.05
N ILE A 97 3.75 -6.55 10.96
CA ILE A 97 4.23 -5.22 11.30
C ILE A 97 5.68 -5.29 11.79
N GLU A 98 6.01 -6.31 12.57
CA GLU A 98 7.36 -6.46 13.08
C GLU A 98 8.37 -6.61 11.95
N GLU A 99 8.08 -7.47 10.97
CA GLU A 99 8.96 -7.69 9.84
C GLU A 99 9.09 -6.43 8.99
N LEU A 100 7.97 -5.78 8.70
CA LEU A 100 7.98 -4.60 7.84
C LEU A 100 8.69 -3.42 8.50
N THR A 101 8.56 -3.29 9.81
CA THR A 101 9.24 -2.22 10.55
C THR A 101 10.75 -2.30 10.39
N LYS A 102 11.29 -3.51 10.34
CA LYS A 102 12.72 -3.71 10.18
C LYS A 102 13.21 -3.30 8.79
N GLU A 103 12.31 -3.26 7.81
CA GLU A 103 12.68 -2.89 6.44
C GLU A 103 12.62 -1.39 6.18
N ILE A 104 12.08 -0.61 7.11
CA ILE A 104 11.98 0.83 6.93
C ILE A 104 13.36 1.45 7.06
N ASN A 105 13.84 2.05 5.97
CA ASN A 105 15.16 2.67 5.95
C ASN A 105 15.20 3.97 5.14
N LYS A 106 14.03 4.50 4.75
CA LYS A 106 13.93 5.71 3.93
C LYS A 106 12.77 6.57 4.42
N ALA A 107 12.88 7.87 4.18
CA ALA A 107 11.82 8.80 4.57
C ALA A 107 10.56 8.63 3.73
N THR A 108 10.68 8.03 2.54
CA THR A 108 9.54 7.83 1.63
C THR A 108 8.80 6.53 1.86
N MET A 109 9.09 5.84 2.96
CA MET A 109 8.40 4.60 3.29
C MET A 109 7.29 4.85 4.30
N VAL A 110 6.13 4.26 4.04
CA VAL A 110 4.94 4.38 4.89
C VAL A 110 4.41 2.99 5.21
N LEU A 111 4.10 2.75 6.48
CA LEU A 111 3.53 1.49 6.92
C LEU A 111 2.05 1.69 7.26
N PHE A 112 1.19 1.00 6.53
CA PHE A 112 -0.24 0.98 6.82
C PHE A 112 -0.58 -0.33 7.52
N THR A 113 -1.24 -0.23 8.67
CA THR A 113 -1.60 -1.42 9.47
C THR A 113 -3.09 -1.65 9.43
N LYS A 114 -3.49 -2.90 9.59
CA LYS A 114 -4.89 -3.30 9.62
C LYS A 114 -5.21 -4.19 10.80
#